data_671b96e7259b4a9ecf0b316e475e3f4e
#
_entry.id   671b96e7259b4a9ecf0b316e475e3f4e
#
_cell.length_a   1.000
_cell.length_b   1.000
_cell.length_c   1.000
_cell.angle_alpha   90.00
_cell.angle_beta   90.00
_cell.angle_gamma   90.00
#
_symmetry.space_group_name_H-M   'P 1'
#
loop_
_entity.id
_entity.type
_entity.pdbx_description
1 polymer ?
#
loop_
_entity_poly.entity_id
_entity_poly.type
_entity_poly.pdbx_seq_one_letter_code
_entity_poly.pdbx_strand_id
1 'polypeptide(L)'
;ALLYSAVLPGMGQVYNKKYWKLPIVYGGFYMLTYVAFAYNDLYNEYKQELYAVVRDPTYKPQSGYTEEQLRSVTEFYRRQRDFFLVLDGMWYLLQLVDAHVDAHLRDFDLNPQLKVSIGPSLQQHPLYGQVSGIALTIKF
;
A
#
# COMPACT_ATOMS: atom_id res chain seq x y z
N ALA A 1 8.11 14.04 6.77
CA ALA A 1 7.34 12.84 6.43
C ALA A 1 8.10 11.96 5.43
N LEU A 2 8.58 12.50 4.29
CA LEU A 2 9.21 11.73 3.21
C LEU A 2 10.47 10.97 3.69
N LEU A 3 11.38 11.62 4.42
CA LEU A 3 12.59 10.99 4.95
C LEU A 3 12.25 9.86 5.93
N TYR A 4 11.24 10.03 6.76
CA TYR A 4 10.80 8.97 7.69
C TYR A 4 10.19 7.77 6.95
N SER A 5 9.43 8.02 5.89
CA SER A 5 8.88 6.94 5.04
C SER A 5 9.95 6.23 4.22
N ALA A 6 11.05 6.92 3.87
CA ALA A 6 12.17 6.33 3.13
C ALA A 6 13.02 5.39 4.00
N VAL A 7 13.08 5.61 5.32
CA VAL A 7 13.82 4.75 6.25
C VAL A 7 12.99 3.53 6.66
N LEU A 8 11.71 3.76 6.98
CA LEU A 8 10.78 2.69 7.36
C LEU A 8 9.43 2.93 6.70
N PRO A 9 8.91 1.94 5.93
CA PRO A 9 7.58 2.03 5.33
C PRO A 9 6.53 2.23 6.42
N GLY A 10 5.65 3.23 6.24
CA GLY A 10 4.61 3.55 7.22
C GLY A 10 4.98 4.64 8.25
N MET A 11 6.25 4.98 8.46
CA MET A 11 6.63 6.04 9.41
C MET A 11 6.11 7.42 9.00
N GLY A 12 5.96 7.70 7.72
CA GLY A 12 5.33 8.93 7.23
C GLY A 12 3.87 9.04 7.63
N GLN A 13 3.13 7.94 7.60
CA GLN A 13 1.73 7.89 8.04
C GLN A 13 1.61 8.08 9.56
N VAL A 14 2.55 7.55 10.34
CA VAL A 14 2.65 7.82 11.79
C VAL A 14 2.89 9.31 12.04
N TYR A 15 3.84 9.91 11.33
CA TYR A 15 4.13 11.35 11.44
C TYR A 15 2.91 12.21 11.08
N ASN A 16 2.15 11.81 10.06
CA ASN A 16 0.93 12.49 9.63
C ASN A 16 -0.30 12.16 10.51
N LYS A 17 -0.13 11.35 11.59
CA LYS A 17 -1.20 10.88 12.51
C LYS A 17 -2.33 10.10 11.82
N LYS A 18 -2.07 9.51 10.65
CA LYS A 18 -3.04 8.69 9.89
C LYS A 18 -2.83 7.19 10.20
N TYR A 19 -2.96 6.81 11.47
CA TYR A 19 -2.70 5.45 11.96
C TYR A 19 -3.56 4.37 11.31
N TRP A 20 -4.74 4.71 10.81
CA TRP A 20 -5.64 3.77 10.14
C TRP A 20 -5.08 3.24 8.81
N LYS A 21 -4.13 3.96 8.17
CA LYS A 21 -3.44 3.52 6.96
C LYS A 21 -2.35 2.47 7.26
N LEU A 22 -1.82 2.40 8.48
CA LEU A 22 -0.73 1.49 8.83
C LEU A 22 -1.07 0.01 8.58
N PRO A 23 -2.23 -0.52 9.01
CA PRO A 23 -2.57 -1.91 8.74
C PRO A 23 -2.68 -2.22 7.24
N ILE A 24 -3.09 -1.26 6.41
CA ILE A 24 -3.16 -1.42 4.95
C ILE A 24 -1.74 -1.48 4.37
N VAL A 25 -0.86 -0.59 4.80
CA VAL A 25 0.55 -0.55 4.35
C VAL A 25 1.27 -1.84 4.68
N TYR A 26 1.25 -2.24 5.94
CA TYR A 26 1.94 -3.46 6.38
C TYR A 26 1.26 -4.73 5.88
N GLY A 27 -0.07 -4.74 5.78
CA GLY A 27 -0.82 -5.85 5.18
C GLY A 27 -0.47 -6.06 3.71
N GLY A 28 -0.32 -4.97 2.95
CA GLY A 28 0.12 -5.01 1.55
C GLY A 28 1.54 -5.58 1.41
N PHE A 29 2.50 -5.06 2.19
CA PHE A 29 3.87 -5.59 2.22
C PHE A 29 3.91 -7.07 2.61
N TYR A 30 3.22 -7.43 3.68
CA TYR A 30 3.19 -8.82 4.14
C TYR A 30 2.66 -9.75 3.06
N MET A 31 1.55 -9.39 2.42
CA MET A 31 0.93 -10.20 1.37
C MET A 31 1.86 -10.37 0.16
N LEU A 32 2.42 -9.28 -0.38
CA LEU A 32 3.30 -9.31 -1.54
C LEU A 32 4.58 -10.10 -1.25
N THR A 33 5.21 -9.83 -0.12
CA THR A 33 6.42 -10.52 0.33
C THR A 33 6.16 -12.01 0.57
N TYR A 34 5.05 -12.36 1.23
CA TYR A 34 4.67 -13.75 1.46
C TYR A 34 4.51 -14.53 0.15
N VAL A 35 3.80 -13.96 -0.82
CA VAL A 35 3.61 -14.57 -2.14
C VAL A 35 4.94 -14.71 -2.90
N ALA A 36 5.81 -13.68 -2.83
CA ALA A 36 7.13 -13.74 -3.44
C ALA A 36 7.99 -14.88 -2.85
N PHE A 37 7.96 -15.04 -1.53
CA PHE A 37 8.68 -16.14 -0.87
C PHE A 37 8.09 -17.51 -1.22
N ALA A 38 6.77 -17.66 -1.28
CA ALA A 38 6.13 -18.91 -1.70
C ALA A 38 6.56 -19.32 -3.13
N TYR A 39 6.60 -18.36 -4.05
CA TYR A 39 7.12 -18.63 -5.41
C TYR A 39 8.64 -18.91 -5.43
N ASN A 40 9.39 -18.29 -4.54
CA ASN A 40 10.82 -18.58 -4.40
C ASN A 40 11.08 -20.00 -3.90
N ASP A 41 10.28 -20.50 -2.98
CA ASP A 41 10.41 -21.88 -2.48
C ASP A 41 10.10 -22.90 -3.57
N LEU A 42 9.01 -22.71 -4.32
CA LEU A 42 8.67 -23.54 -5.49
C LEU A 42 9.77 -23.45 -6.57
N TYR A 43 10.29 -22.26 -6.83
CA TYR A 43 11.41 -22.08 -7.76
C TYR A 43 12.64 -22.89 -7.32
N ASN A 44 12.99 -22.86 -6.05
CA ASN A 44 14.16 -23.59 -5.53
C ASN A 44 13.96 -25.10 -5.59
N GLU A 45 12.75 -25.59 -5.29
CA GLU A 45 12.38 -27.00 -5.38
C GLU A 45 12.57 -27.54 -6.81
N TYR A 46 11.90 -26.95 -7.79
CA TYR A 46 12.00 -27.38 -9.20
C TYR A 46 13.39 -27.14 -9.80
N LYS A 47 14.10 -26.11 -9.35
CA LYS A 47 15.49 -25.87 -9.76
C LYS A 47 16.42 -26.97 -9.29
N GLN A 48 16.25 -27.48 -8.08
CA GLN A 48 17.04 -28.60 -7.58
C GLN A 48 16.78 -29.88 -8.36
N GLU A 49 15.51 -30.19 -8.66
CA GLU A 49 15.16 -31.32 -9.51
C GLU A 49 15.75 -31.19 -10.93
N LEU A 50 15.68 -30.00 -11.52
CA LEU A 50 16.27 -29.72 -12.82
C LEU A 50 17.78 -29.97 -12.83
N TYR A 51 18.51 -29.51 -11.80
CA TYR A 51 19.93 -29.75 -11.68
C TYR A 51 20.24 -31.22 -11.50
N ALA A 52 19.44 -31.98 -10.77
CA ALA A 52 19.60 -33.41 -10.60
C ALA A 52 19.44 -34.17 -11.93
N VAL A 53 18.41 -33.83 -12.73
CA VAL A 53 18.19 -34.41 -14.05
C VAL A 53 19.31 -34.09 -15.05
N VAL A 54 19.79 -32.83 -15.05
CA VAL A 54 20.88 -32.39 -15.94
C VAL A 54 22.21 -33.07 -15.58
N ARG A 55 22.42 -33.32 -14.28
CA ARG A 55 23.64 -33.95 -13.77
C ARG A 55 23.67 -35.45 -13.97
N ASP A 56 22.50 -36.10 -13.82
CA ASP A 56 22.35 -37.54 -13.99
C ASP A 56 21.10 -37.83 -14.84
N PRO A 57 21.27 -38.17 -16.14
CA PRO A 57 20.15 -38.47 -17.04
C PRO A 57 19.31 -39.69 -16.61
N THR A 58 19.83 -40.49 -15.67
CA THR A 58 19.12 -41.67 -15.14
C THR A 58 18.20 -41.30 -13.96
N TYR A 59 18.37 -40.09 -13.41
CA TYR A 59 17.56 -39.60 -12.31
C TYR A 59 16.10 -39.38 -12.75
N LYS A 60 15.18 -39.94 -11.97
CA LYS A 60 13.73 -39.72 -12.16
C LYS A 60 13.24 -38.66 -11.22
N PRO A 61 12.80 -37.50 -11.73
CA PRO A 61 12.26 -36.45 -10.89
C PRO A 61 11.03 -36.91 -10.08
N GLN A 62 10.89 -36.48 -8.87
CA GLN A 62 9.72 -36.79 -8.04
C GLN A 62 8.44 -36.21 -8.63
N SER A 63 8.55 -35.06 -9.29
CA SER A 63 7.46 -34.38 -9.98
C SER A 63 6.96 -35.14 -11.24
N GLY A 64 7.76 -36.08 -11.77
CA GLY A 64 7.45 -36.79 -13.01
C GLY A 64 7.58 -35.97 -14.29
N TYR A 65 8.10 -34.76 -14.21
CA TYR A 65 8.31 -33.87 -15.36
C TYR A 65 9.56 -34.25 -16.16
N THR A 66 9.52 -34.00 -17.46
CA THR A 66 10.71 -34.09 -18.31
C THR A 66 11.65 -32.89 -18.06
N GLU A 67 12.92 -33.00 -18.51
CA GLU A 67 13.88 -31.89 -18.40
C GLU A 67 13.34 -30.58 -18.98
N GLU A 68 12.71 -30.63 -20.15
CA GLU A 68 12.14 -29.46 -20.82
C GLU A 68 10.97 -28.85 -20.02
N GLN A 69 10.11 -29.69 -19.46
CA GLN A 69 9.02 -29.27 -18.59
C GLN A 69 9.56 -28.63 -17.29
N LEU A 70 10.59 -29.22 -16.68
CA LEU A 70 11.24 -28.67 -15.49
C LEU A 70 11.87 -27.30 -15.76
N ARG A 71 12.49 -27.10 -16.91
CA ARG A 71 13.01 -25.79 -17.34
C ARG A 71 11.88 -24.75 -17.43
N SER A 72 10.81 -25.12 -18.10
CA SER A 72 9.63 -24.24 -18.28
C SER A 72 8.98 -23.85 -16.95
N VAL A 73 8.79 -24.83 -16.06
CA VAL A 73 8.17 -24.63 -14.73
C VAL A 73 9.09 -23.79 -13.85
N THR A 74 10.40 -24.05 -13.85
CA THR A 74 11.39 -23.28 -13.08
C THR A 74 11.44 -21.82 -13.54
N GLU A 75 11.41 -21.57 -14.86
CA GLU A 75 11.36 -20.21 -15.40
C GLU A 75 10.04 -19.50 -15.10
N PHE A 76 8.92 -20.23 -15.09
CA PHE A 76 7.63 -19.68 -14.72
C PHE A 76 7.65 -19.17 -13.27
N TYR A 77 8.06 -19.99 -12.31
CA TYR A 77 8.13 -19.61 -10.90
C TYR A 77 9.16 -18.49 -10.64
N ARG A 78 10.28 -18.48 -11.35
CA ARG A 78 11.24 -17.40 -11.33
C ARG A 78 10.60 -16.08 -11.75
N ARG A 79 9.88 -16.07 -12.88
CA ARG A 79 9.21 -14.85 -13.37
C ARG A 79 8.12 -14.37 -12.43
N GLN A 80 7.34 -15.29 -11.85
CA GLN A 80 6.32 -14.92 -10.85
C GLN A 80 6.95 -14.30 -9.61
N ARG A 81 7.98 -14.90 -9.06
CA ARG A 81 8.74 -14.32 -7.93
C ARG A 81 9.24 -12.91 -8.24
N ASP A 82 9.92 -12.75 -9.37
CA ASP A 82 10.50 -11.47 -9.78
C ASP A 82 9.40 -10.42 -10.00
N PHE A 83 8.26 -10.81 -10.54
CA PHE A 83 7.10 -9.94 -10.70
C PHE A 83 6.56 -9.44 -9.35
N PHE A 84 6.39 -10.32 -8.37
CA PHE A 84 5.93 -9.91 -7.03
C PHE A 84 6.95 -9.05 -6.29
N LEU A 85 8.25 -9.28 -6.47
CA LEU A 85 9.31 -8.40 -5.93
C LEU A 85 9.26 -7.00 -6.55
N VAL A 86 8.99 -6.90 -7.85
CA VAL A 86 8.79 -5.59 -8.52
C VAL A 86 7.53 -4.91 -8.00
N LEU A 87 6.42 -5.65 -7.83
CA LEU A 87 5.19 -5.10 -7.23
C LEU A 87 5.42 -4.59 -5.80
N ASP A 88 6.20 -5.30 -5.01
CA ASP A 88 6.55 -4.88 -3.64
C ASP A 88 7.34 -3.55 -3.66
N GLY A 89 8.30 -3.42 -4.57
CA GLY A 89 9.01 -2.16 -4.82
C GLY A 89 8.09 -1.02 -5.27
N MET A 90 7.15 -1.29 -6.18
CA MET A 90 6.15 -0.31 -6.61
C MET A 90 5.21 0.09 -5.45
N TRP A 91 4.80 -0.87 -4.63
CA TRP A 91 4.01 -0.61 -3.42
C TRP A 91 4.74 0.32 -2.47
N TYR A 92 6.04 0.10 -2.28
CA TYR A 92 6.88 1.00 -1.49
C TYR A 92 6.92 2.43 -2.06
N LEU A 93 7.10 2.59 -3.38
CA LEU A 93 7.08 3.90 -4.03
C LEU A 93 5.74 4.61 -3.85
N LEU A 94 4.62 3.90 -4.00
CA LEU A 94 3.28 4.44 -3.76
C LEU A 94 3.13 4.97 -2.32
N GLN A 95 3.67 4.24 -1.34
CA GLN A 95 3.66 4.68 0.06
C GLN A 95 4.49 5.96 0.30
N LEU A 96 5.61 6.11 -0.40
CA LEU A 96 6.41 7.34 -0.34
C LEU A 96 5.65 8.54 -0.92
N VAL A 97 5.00 8.35 -2.07
CA VAL A 97 4.18 9.40 -2.70
C VAL A 97 2.99 9.77 -1.81
N ASP A 98 2.24 8.78 -1.28
CA ASP A 98 1.10 9.01 -0.37
C ASP A 98 1.53 9.81 0.87
N ALA A 99 2.64 9.43 1.51
CA ALA A 99 3.17 10.14 2.67
C ALA A 99 3.60 11.58 2.34
N HIS A 100 4.12 11.80 1.14
CA HIS A 100 4.53 13.13 0.67
C HIS A 100 3.32 14.02 0.40
N VAL A 101 2.32 13.52 -0.31
CA VAL A 101 1.07 14.24 -0.60
C VAL A 101 0.34 14.58 0.70
N ASP A 102 0.21 13.62 1.61
CA ASP A 102 -0.42 13.84 2.92
C ASP A 102 0.31 14.93 3.74
N ALA A 103 1.63 14.99 3.65
CA ALA A 103 2.40 16.04 4.34
C ALA A 103 2.13 17.44 3.77
N HIS A 104 2.08 17.56 2.44
CA HIS A 104 1.77 18.84 1.80
C HIS A 104 0.34 19.30 2.03
N LEU A 105 -0.64 18.39 1.95
CA LEU A 105 -2.04 18.73 2.23
C LEU A 105 -2.26 19.21 3.68
N ARG A 106 -1.49 18.69 4.63
CA ARG A 106 -1.56 19.11 6.02
C ARG A 106 -1.12 20.57 6.22
N ASP A 107 -0.15 21.03 5.41
CA ASP A 107 0.32 22.43 5.51
C ASP A 107 -0.73 23.42 4.97
N PHE A 108 -1.63 22.98 4.07
CA PHE A 108 -2.74 23.77 3.56
C PHE A 108 -3.94 23.87 4.52
N ASP A 109 -4.16 22.87 5.36
CA ASP A 109 -5.27 22.87 6.34
C ASP A 109 -5.03 23.82 7.54
N LEU A 110 -3.87 24.46 7.62
CA LEU A 110 -3.49 25.35 8.71
C LEU A 110 -3.84 26.83 8.45
N ASN A 111 -4.88 27.13 7.68
CA ASN A 111 -5.44 28.49 7.70
C ASN A 111 -6.54 28.59 8.78
N PRO A 112 -6.20 28.96 10.01
CA PRO A 112 -7.15 29.04 11.14
C PRO A 112 -8.17 30.18 11.00
N GLN A 113 -8.08 30.95 9.92
CA GLN A 113 -8.87 32.16 9.74
C GLN A 113 -10.23 31.93 9.08
N LEU A 114 -10.45 30.78 8.45
CA LEU A 114 -11.71 30.46 7.80
C LEU A 114 -12.53 29.49 8.66
N LYS A 115 -13.31 30.02 9.58
CA LYS A 115 -14.29 29.27 10.37
C LYS A 115 -15.68 29.42 9.75
N VAL A 116 -16.17 28.37 9.15
CA VAL A 116 -17.59 28.29 8.73
C VAL A 116 -18.36 27.59 9.85
N SER A 117 -19.28 28.29 10.48
CA SER A 117 -20.20 27.68 11.45
C SER A 117 -21.64 27.79 10.96
N ILE A 118 -22.33 26.66 10.97
CA ILE A 118 -23.74 26.55 10.67
C ILE A 118 -24.46 26.36 12.02
N GLY A 119 -25.34 27.29 12.36
CA GLY A 119 -26.12 27.23 13.61
C GLY A 119 -27.54 27.69 13.43
N PRO A 120 -28.45 27.28 14.31
CA PRO A 120 -29.81 27.85 14.33
C PRO A 120 -29.73 29.33 14.73
N SER A 121 -30.37 30.20 13.97
CA SER A 121 -30.51 31.63 14.31
C SER A 121 -31.94 31.95 14.67
N LEU A 122 -32.09 32.63 15.78
CA LEU A 122 -33.36 33.24 16.21
C LEU A 122 -33.22 34.76 16.07
N GLN A 123 -33.87 35.30 15.05
CA GLN A 123 -33.95 36.76 14.88
C GLN A 123 -35.34 37.30 15.25
N GLN A 124 -35.39 38.31 16.05
CA GLN A 124 -36.61 39.07 16.29
C GLN A 124 -36.79 40.13 15.21
N HIS A 125 -37.79 39.97 14.39
CA HIS A 125 -38.14 40.95 13.38
C HIS A 125 -39.28 41.84 13.88
N PRO A 126 -39.18 43.17 13.77
CA PRO A 126 -40.13 44.11 14.37
C PRO A 126 -41.56 44.02 13.79
N LEU A 127 -41.74 43.41 12.62
CA LEU A 127 -43.05 43.28 11.98
C LEU A 127 -43.65 41.86 12.03
N TYR A 128 -42.79 40.78 12.17
CA TYR A 128 -43.22 39.38 12.05
C TYR A 128 -42.94 38.52 13.29
N GLY A 129 -42.44 39.10 14.38
CA GLY A 129 -42.13 38.38 15.61
C GLY A 129 -40.84 37.53 15.51
N GLN A 130 -40.81 36.37 16.16
CA GLN A 130 -39.65 35.47 16.13
C GLN A 130 -39.62 34.68 14.85
N VAL A 131 -38.55 34.84 14.08
CA VAL A 131 -38.27 34.04 12.88
C VAL A 131 -37.08 33.12 13.19
N SER A 132 -37.31 31.81 13.04
CA SER A 132 -36.26 30.82 13.18
C SER A 132 -35.69 30.47 11.79
N GLY A 133 -34.37 30.46 11.70
CA GLY A 133 -33.62 30.19 10.48
C GLY A 133 -32.29 29.53 10.75
N ILE A 134 -31.59 29.16 9.67
CA ILE A 134 -30.22 28.66 9.73
C ILE A 134 -29.26 29.79 9.32
N ALA A 135 -28.35 30.15 10.21
CA ALA A 135 -27.31 31.14 9.91
C ALA A 135 -26.00 30.44 9.51
N LEU A 136 -25.46 30.88 8.38
CA LEU A 136 -24.11 30.54 7.94
C LEU A 136 -23.19 31.70 8.28
N THR A 137 -22.31 31.50 9.27
CA THR A 137 -21.34 32.51 9.66
C THR A 137 -19.97 32.16 9.12
N ILE A 138 -19.44 33.03 8.26
CA ILE A 138 -18.10 32.90 7.70
C ILE A 138 -17.26 34.00 8.37
N LYS A 139 -16.23 33.61 9.14
CA LYS A 139 -15.23 34.56 9.69
C LYS A 139 -13.94 34.44 8.84
N PHE A 140 -13.49 35.58 8.35
CA PHE A 140 -12.25 35.75 7.62
C PHE A 140 -11.10 36.07 8.55
#